data_a632839b9847cfe4aeea6be31e0dc909
#
_entry.id   a632839b9847cfe4aeea6be31e0dc909
#
_cell.length_a   1.000
_cell.length_b   1.000
_cell.length_c   1.000
_cell.angle_alpha   90.00
_cell.angle_beta   90.00
_cell.angle_gamma   90.00
#
_symmetry.space_group_name_H-M   'P 1'
#
loop_
_entity.id
_entity.type
_entity.pdbx_description
1 polymer ?
#
loop_
_entity_poly.entity_id
_entity_poly.type
_entity_poly.pdbx_seq_one_letter_code
_entity_poly.pdbx_strand_id
1 'polypeptide(L)'
;MSVVIELKVVPDSKQQGFEQDKSGLIKCRLISKPEGGKANEELVKLLSKTLGIATDCFKILRGASSRNKMIKIDTQNFDLPGILGRLGIGDQPRAK
;
A
#
# COMPACT_ATOMS: atom_id res chain seq x y z
N MET A 1 9.89 -13.85 6.85
CA MET A 1 10.51 -12.63 6.37
C MET A 1 9.47 -11.57 6.20
N SER A 2 9.80 -10.33 6.47
CA SER A 2 8.81 -9.28 6.34
C SER A 2 9.39 -8.08 5.60
N VAL A 3 8.51 -7.32 5.01
CA VAL A 3 8.85 -6.11 4.27
C VAL A 3 8.05 -4.97 4.87
N VAL A 4 8.67 -3.82 5.06
CA VAL A 4 7.96 -2.66 5.57
C VAL A 4 7.92 -1.60 4.47
N ILE A 5 6.74 -1.08 4.21
CA ILE A 5 6.59 0.01 3.24
C ILE A 5 5.95 1.21 3.90
N GLU A 6 6.31 2.38 3.41
CA GLU A 6 5.67 3.61 3.83
C GLU A 6 4.82 4.11 2.69
N LEU A 7 3.62 4.55 2.99
CA LEU A 7 2.78 5.11 1.95
C LEU A 7 1.87 6.19 2.51
N LYS A 8 1.34 7.00 1.61
CA LYS A 8 0.39 8.03 1.96
C LYS A 8 -0.96 7.65 1.41
N VAL A 9 -1.97 7.67 2.26
CA VAL A 9 -3.33 7.33 1.86
C VAL A 9 -4.05 8.59 1.44
N VAL A 10 -4.76 8.53 0.33
CA VAL A 10 -5.60 9.62 -0.16
C VAL A 10 -7.02 9.11 -0.13
N PRO A 11 -7.75 9.32 0.98
CA PRO A 11 -9.11 8.79 1.10
C PRO A 11 -10.10 9.65 0.32
N ASP A 12 -11.32 9.19 0.26
CA ASP A 12 -12.43 9.90 -0.38
C ASP A 12 -12.10 10.20 -1.84
N SER A 13 -11.43 9.26 -2.50
CA SER A 13 -11.08 9.37 -3.91
C SER A 13 -12.14 8.71 -4.76
N LYS A 14 -12.16 9.03 -6.03
CA LYS A 14 -13.12 8.43 -6.95
C LYS A 14 -12.73 7.03 -7.37
N GLN A 15 -11.45 6.71 -7.29
CA GLN A 15 -10.93 5.41 -7.70
C GLN A 15 -9.88 4.93 -6.73
N GLN A 16 -9.77 3.62 -6.61
CA GLN A 16 -8.69 3.01 -5.87
C GLN A 16 -7.47 2.88 -6.77
N GLY A 17 -6.31 2.94 -6.18
CA GLY A 17 -5.10 2.69 -6.95
C GLY A 17 -3.85 3.08 -6.20
N PHE A 18 -2.72 2.70 -6.77
CA PHE A 18 -1.42 3.04 -6.23
C PHE A 18 -0.67 3.87 -7.25
N GLU A 19 0.09 4.83 -6.76
CA GLU A 19 0.96 5.61 -7.63
C GLU A 19 2.19 6.01 -6.83
N GLN A 20 3.21 6.44 -7.51
CA GLN A 20 4.44 6.87 -6.87
C GLN A 20 4.77 8.26 -7.40
N ASP A 21 5.07 9.18 -6.50
CA ASP A 21 5.39 10.53 -6.93
C ASP A 21 6.89 10.65 -7.27
N LYS A 22 7.31 11.83 -7.63
CA LYS A 22 8.69 12.05 -8.05
C LYS A 22 9.71 11.79 -6.96
N SER A 23 9.30 11.93 -5.72
CA SER A 23 10.21 11.69 -4.60
C SER A 23 10.29 10.22 -4.24
N GLY A 24 9.50 9.38 -4.87
CA GLY A 24 9.45 7.96 -4.55
C GLY A 24 8.40 7.60 -3.52
N LEU A 25 7.63 8.55 -3.04
CA LEU A 25 6.59 8.28 -2.07
C LEU A 25 5.44 7.54 -2.73
N ILE A 26 5.02 6.45 -2.12
CA ILE A 26 3.89 5.68 -2.62
C ILE A 26 2.61 6.31 -2.11
N LYS A 27 1.67 6.54 -3.01
CA LYS A 27 0.35 7.03 -2.65
C LYS A 27 -0.68 5.98 -2.96
N CYS A 28 -1.61 5.79 -2.03
CA CYS A 28 -2.70 4.85 -2.21
C CYS A 28 -4.01 5.60 -2.16
N ARG A 29 -4.73 5.61 -3.26
CA ARG A 29 -6.04 6.23 -3.31
C ARG A 29 -7.08 5.24 -2.85
N LEU A 30 -7.93 5.67 -1.94
CA LEU A 30 -8.99 4.83 -1.40
C LEU A 30 -10.32 5.54 -1.56
N ILE A 31 -11.35 4.78 -1.77
CA ILE A 31 -12.69 5.32 -1.96
C ILE A 31 -13.32 5.67 -0.61
N SER A 32 -13.02 4.89 0.42
CA SER A 32 -13.61 5.10 1.74
C SER A 32 -13.20 6.44 2.33
N LYS A 33 -14.05 6.96 3.20
CA LYS A 33 -13.73 8.18 3.92
C LYS A 33 -12.78 7.87 5.05
N PRO A 34 -12.02 8.86 5.53
CA PRO A 34 -10.99 8.61 6.53
C PRO A 34 -11.58 8.60 7.94
N GLU A 35 -12.53 7.76 8.19
CA GLU A 35 -13.13 7.69 9.50
C GLU A 35 -13.53 6.28 9.83
N GLY A 36 -13.58 5.96 11.11
CA GLY A 36 -14.04 4.67 11.58
C GLY A 36 -13.18 3.49 11.17
N GLY A 37 -11.93 3.71 10.79
CA GLY A 37 -11.07 2.64 10.38
C GLY A 37 -11.38 2.08 8.99
N LYS A 38 -12.32 2.66 8.29
CA LYS A 38 -12.73 2.14 6.98
C LYS A 38 -11.63 2.24 5.95
N ALA A 39 -10.88 3.33 5.96
CA ALA A 39 -9.79 3.49 5.01
C ALA A 39 -8.70 2.45 5.26
N ASN A 40 -8.43 2.13 6.53
CA ASN A 40 -7.43 1.12 6.85
C ASN A 40 -7.88 -0.26 6.35
N GLU A 41 -9.14 -0.60 6.52
CA GLU A 41 -9.67 -1.86 6.04
C GLU A 41 -9.58 -1.94 4.53
N GLU A 42 -9.96 -0.88 3.85
CA GLU A 42 -9.89 -0.86 2.39
C GLU A 42 -8.44 -1.00 1.92
N LEU A 43 -7.53 -0.32 2.59
CA LEU A 43 -6.12 -0.38 2.25
C LEU A 43 -5.59 -1.80 2.32
N VAL A 44 -5.87 -2.49 3.43
CA VAL A 44 -5.39 -3.86 3.60
C VAL A 44 -6.04 -4.78 2.57
N LYS A 45 -7.31 -4.62 2.30
CA LYS A 45 -8.00 -5.44 1.30
C LYS A 45 -7.43 -5.21 -0.10
N LEU A 46 -7.14 -3.96 -0.43
CA LEU A 46 -6.58 -3.63 -1.72
C LEU A 46 -5.18 -4.20 -1.88
N LEU A 47 -4.35 -4.09 -0.84
CA LEU A 47 -3.02 -4.67 -0.86
C LEU A 47 -3.09 -6.19 -1.00
N SER A 48 -3.98 -6.80 -0.23
CA SER A 48 -4.15 -8.25 -0.26
C SER A 48 -4.53 -8.73 -1.66
N LYS A 49 -5.49 -8.05 -2.25
CA LYS A 49 -5.96 -8.41 -3.59
C LYS A 49 -4.87 -8.21 -4.64
N THR A 50 -4.18 -7.11 -4.56
CA THR A 50 -3.17 -6.76 -5.57
C THR A 50 -1.95 -7.69 -5.47
N LEU A 51 -1.54 -8.02 -4.27
CA LEU A 51 -0.36 -8.84 -4.05
C LEU A 51 -0.64 -10.33 -3.99
N GLY A 52 -1.90 -10.70 -3.80
CA GLY A 52 -2.24 -12.10 -3.64
C GLY A 52 -1.78 -12.67 -2.30
N ILE A 53 -1.75 -11.84 -1.27
CA ILE A 53 -1.30 -12.22 0.07
C ILE A 53 -2.49 -12.08 1.03
N ALA A 54 -2.63 -13.01 1.95
CA ALA A 54 -3.74 -12.97 2.91
C ALA A 54 -3.73 -11.69 3.73
N THR A 55 -4.91 -11.19 4.08
CA THR A 55 -5.02 -9.95 4.84
C THR A 55 -4.32 -10.05 6.20
N ASP A 56 -4.25 -11.25 6.77
CA ASP A 56 -3.60 -11.45 8.06
C ASP A 56 -2.10 -11.15 8.02
N CYS A 57 -1.52 -11.09 6.84
CA CYS A 57 -0.10 -10.83 6.69
C CYS A 57 0.25 -9.35 6.71
N PHE A 58 -0.74 -8.49 6.79
CA PHE A 58 -0.53 -7.04 6.78
C PHE A 58 -0.76 -6.46 8.16
N LYS A 59 0.14 -5.59 8.58
CA LYS A 59 0.01 -4.93 9.88
C LYS A 59 0.39 -3.48 9.75
N ILE A 60 -0.46 -2.59 10.25
CA ILE A 60 -0.17 -1.17 10.25
C ILE A 60 0.66 -0.87 11.48
N LEU A 61 1.94 -0.54 11.28
CA LEU A 61 2.86 -0.29 12.38
C LEU A 61 2.72 1.12 12.92
N ARG A 62 2.42 2.06 12.05
CA ARG A 62 2.30 3.46 12.43
C ARG A 62 1.28 4.13 11.57
N GLY A 63 0.69 5.20 12.12
CA GLY A 63 -0.18 6.04 11.31
C GLY A 63 -1.57 5.50 11.14
N ALA A 64 -2.06 4.68 12.06
CA ALA A 64 -3.42 4.15 11.94
C ALA A 64 -4.45 5.24 11.79
N SER A 65 -4.24 6.40 12.45
CA SER A 65 -5.14 7.53 12.35
C SER A 65 -4.59 8.64 11.46
N SER A 66 -3.56 8.37 10.70
CA SER A 66 -2.89 9.37 9.89
C SER A 66 -2.94 8.94 8.42
N ARG A 67 -2.73 9.91 7.54
CA ARG A 67 -2.63 9.59 6.12
C ARG A 67 -1.30 8.95 5.77
N ASN A 68 -0.26 9.24 6.54
CA ASN A 68 1.04 8.61 6.34
C ASN A 68 1.10 7.35 7.16
N LYS A 69 1.25 6.21 6.51
CA LYS A 69 1.19 4.92 7.17
C LYS A 69 2.42 4.09 6.88
N MET A 70 2.81 3.30 7.87
CA MET A 70 3.89 2.34 7.72
C MET A 70 3.28 0.95 7.88
N ILE A 71 3.45 0.10 6.90
CA ILE A 71 2.81 -1.20 6.86
C ILE A 71 3.84 -2.30 6.75
N LYS A 72 3.71 -3.28 7.63
CA LYS A 72 4.54 -4.47 7.59
C LYS A 72 3.79 -5.55 6.83
N ILE A 73 4.48 -6.17 5.88
CA ILE A 73 3.93 -7.25 5.09
C ILE A 73 4.75 -8.49 5.37
N ASP A 74 4.09 -9.49 5.95
CA ASP A 74 4.75 -10.72 6.33
C ASP A 74 4.62 -11.71 5.17
N THR A 75 5.66 -11.85 4.39
CA THR A 75 5.60 -12.67 3.21
C THR A 75 6.96 -13.31 2.96
N GLN A 76 6.95 -14.46 2.33
CA GLN A 76 8.17 -15.15 1.94
C GLN A 76 8.35 -15.15 0.44
N ASN A 77 7.38 -14.63 -0.28
CA ASN A 77 7.38 -14.70 -1.74
C ASN A 77 7.84 -13.43 -2.43
N PHE A 78 7.90 -12.33 -1.70
CA PHE A 78 8.23 -11.05 -2.30
C PHE A 78 9.26 -10.32 -1.46
N ASP A 79 10.17 -9.62 -2.13
CA ASP A 79 10.98 -8.60 -1.48
C ASP A 79 10.38 -7.25 -1.85
N LEU A 80 10.98 -6.18 -1.41
CA LEU A 80 10.44 -4.85 -1.65
C LEU A 80 10.28 -4.54 -3.14
N PRO A 81 11.30 -4.78 -3.99
CA PRO A 81 11.11 -4.53 -5.42
C PRO A 81 9.97 -5.35 -6.02
N GLY A 82 9.82 -6.59 -5.58
CA GLY A 82 8.73 -7.43 -6.08
C GLY A 82 7.37 -6.89 -5.70
N ILE A 83 7.23 -6.37 -4.49
CA ILE A 83 5.99 -5.78 -4.04
C ILE A 83 5.68 -4.53 -4.85
N LEU A 84 6.65 -3.66 -5.04
CA LEU A 84 6.44 -2.44 -5.82
C LEU A 84 6.05 -2.76 -7.25
N GLY A 85 6.66 -3.78 -7.83
CA GLY A 85 6.29 -4.21 -9.17
C GLY A 85 4.87 -4.70 -9.27
N ARG A 86 4.40 -5.43 -8.26
CA ARG A 86 3.03 -5.91 -8.24
C ARG A 86 2.03 -4.77 -8.09
N LEU A 87 2.42 -3.71 -7.39
CA LEU A 87 1.56 -2.54 -7.24
C LEU A 87 1.53 -1.70 -8.51
N GLY A 88 2.39 -2.00 -9.47
CA GLY A 88 2.46 -1.24 -10.71
C GLY A 88 3.21 0.05 -10.57
N ILE A 89 4.07 0.15 -9.56
CA ILE A 89 4.83 1.36 -9.30
C ILE A 89 6.27 0.95 -9.03
N GLY A 90 7.05 1.85 -8.58
CA GLY A 90 8.42 1.56 -8.25
C GLY A 90 9.31 2.02 -9.37
N ASP A 91 10.54 1.81 -9.17
CA ASP A 91 11.53 2.25 -10.07
C ASP A 91 11.59 1.33 -11.22
N GLN A 92 10.75 1.50 -12.18
CA GLN A 92 10.74 0.63 -13.24
C GLN A 92 11.69 1.11 -14.18
N PRO A 93 12.58 0.38 -14.52
CA PRO A 93 13.52 0.79 -15.50
C PRO A 93 12.77 0.93 -16.73
N ARG A 94 11.84 0.90 -16.90
CA ARG A 94 11.21 1.09 -17.90
C ARG A 94 11.88 1.10 -18.97
N ALA A 95 12.37 0.77 -19.06
CA ALA A 95 12.98 0.81 -20.06
C ALA A 95 12.79 1.41 -21.07
N LYS A 96 12.65 1.63 -21.08
CA LYS A 96 12.50 1.96 -21.76
C LYS A 96 12.61 2.04 -22.15
#